data_d1555f79ea4e2706268651af33c6bb11
#
_entry.id   d1555f79ea4e2706268651af33c6bb11
#
_cell.length_a   1.000
_cell.length_b   1.000
_cell.length_c   1.000
_cell.angle_alpha   90.00
_cell.angle_beta   90.00
_cell.angle_gamma   90.00
#
_symmetry.space_group_name_H-M   'P 1'
#
loop_
_entity.id
_entity.type
_entity.pdbx_description
1 polymer ?
#
loop_
_entity_poly.entity_id
_entity_poly.type
_entity_poly.pdbx_seq_one_letter_code
_entity_poly.pdbx_strand_id
1 'polypeptide(L)'
;MSDLRELYQQVILDHYKNPRNYHEMPAASRKVDGYNPLCGDHYTVFLDLDGDVIRDVSFTGNGCAISKASASVMSSTVKGKTTEEAQRLFDVFHRLVTGDPGGLSADELGRLAAFSGVSEFPARVKCATLAWHTLNTALKGEEQVVSTE
;
A
#
# COMPACT_ATOMS: atom_id res chain seq x y z
N MET A 1 -18.44 -6.53 -17.15
CA MET A 1 -17.04 -6.76 -16.83
C MET A 1 -16.19 -5.56 -17.18
N SER A 2 -16.35 -4.98 -18.38
CA SER A 2 -15.65 -3.74 -18.71
C SER A 2 -15.98 -2.62 -17.71
N ASP A 3 -17.21 -2.55 -17.23
CA ASP A 3 -17.64 -1.53 -16.28
C ASP A 3 -16.88 -1.62 -14.95
N LEU A 4 -16.67 -2.84 -14.45
CA LEU A 4 -15.93 -3.05 -13.22
C LEU A 4 -14.45 -2.71 -13.40
N ARG A 5 -13.87 -3.10 -14.53
CA ARG A 5 -12.49 -2.79 -14.87
C ARG A 5 -12.29 -1.28 -14.98
N GLU A 6 -13.19 -0.58 -15.63
CA GLU A 6 -13.14 0.88 -15.74
C GLU A 6 -13.22 1.55 -14.37
N LEU A 7 -14.10 1.05 -13.49
CA LEU A 7 -14.22 1.56 -12.14
C LEU A 7 -12.90 1.41 -11.38
N TYR A 8 -12.25 0.25 -11.49
CA TYR A 8 -10.98 0.00 -10.84
C TYR A 8 -9.88 0.91 -11.38
N GLN A 9 -9.85 1.12 -12.70
CA GLN A 9 -8.90 2.05 -13.29
C GLN A 9 -9.11 3.48 -12.78
N GLN A 10 -10.37 3.89 -12.62
CA GLN A 10 -10.68 5.22 -12.10
C GLN A 10 -10.23 5.39 -10.65
N VAL A 11 -10.38 4.35 -9.83
CA VAL A 11 -9.90 4.37 -8.44
C VAL A 11 -8.38 4.56 -8.41
N ILE A 12 -7.65 3.81 -9.23
CA ILE A 12 -6.20 3.91 -9.30
C ILE A 12 -5.77 5.29 -9.78
N LEU A 13 -6.39 5.80 -10.83
CA LEU A 13 -6.05 7.12 -11.37
C LEU A 13 -6.36 8.24 -10.38
N ASP A 14 -7.48 8.14 -9.67
CA ASP A 14 -7.85 9.14 -8.68
C ASP A 14 -6.82 9.18 -7.54
N HIS A 15 -6.45 8.02 -7.02
CA HIS A 15 -5.45 7.95 -5.95
C HIS A 15 -4.06 8.36 -6.44
N TYR A 16 -3.75 8.16 -7.71
CA TYR A 16 -2.50 8.62 -8.30
C TYR A 16 -2.46 10.14 -8.41
N LYS A 17 -3.54 10.74 -8.91
CA LYS A 17 -3.60 12.20 -9.12
C LYS A 17 -3.81 12.96 -7.82
N ASN A 18 -4.56 12.39 -6.90
CA ASN A 18 -4.93 13.01 -5.63
C ASN A 18 -4.62 12.06 -4.48
N PRO A 19 -3.33 11.77 -4.22
CA PRO A 19 -2.98 10.80 -3.18
C PRO A 19 -3.42 11.31 -1.81
N ARG A 20 -3.97 10.39 -1.01
CA ARG A 20 -4.39 10.66 0.35
C ARG A 20 -3.19 10.50 1.27
N ASN A 21 -3.15 11.34 2.30
CA ASN A 21 -2.09 11.26 3.32
C ASN A 21 -0.68 11.43 2.73
N TYR A 22 -0.55 12.22 1.69
CA TYR A 22 0.73 12.44 1.00
C TYR A 22 1.40 13.68 1.61
N HIS A 23 2.16 13.45 2.68
CA HIS A 23 2.89 14.51 3.37
C HIS A 23 3.93 13.89 4.31
N GLU A 24 4.90 14.70 4.70
CA GLU A 24 5.87 14.29 5.72
C GLU A 24 5.22 14.35 7.10
N MET A 25 5.77 13.58 8.02
CA MET A 25 5.32 13.57 9.41
C MET A 25 6.57 13.64 10.31
N PRO A 26 7.06 14.87 10.60
CA PRO A 26 8.32 15.04 11.34
C PRO A 26 8.33 14.36 12.71
N ALA A 27 7.18 14.25 13.35
CA ALA A 27 7.06 13.64 14.68
C ALA A 27 6.65 12.16 14.62
N ALA A 28 6.83 11.50 13.48
CA ALA A 28 6.44 10.10 13.33
C ALA A 28 7.18 9.19 14.29
N SER A 29 6.48 8.18 14.83
CA SER A 29 7.08 7.14 15.66
C SER A 29 7.95 6.21 14.84
N ARG A 30 7.59 6.01 13.58
CA ARG A 30 8.30 5.12 12.65
C ARG A 30 8.44 5.82 11.30
N LYS A 31 9.58 5.58 10.65
CA LYS A 31 9.86 6.10 9.30
C LYS A 31 10.72 5.08 8.57
N VAL A 32 10.24 4.58 7.43
CA VAL A 32 10.95 3.57 6.65
C VAL A 32 10.91 3.92 5.17
N ASP A 33 12.05 3.78 4.49
CA ASP A 33 12.17 3.97 3.05
C ASP A 33 11.98 2.64 2.31
N GLY A 34 11.29 2.69 1.19
CA GLY A 34 11.11 1.55 0.31
C GLY A 34 11.50 1.87 -1.13
N TYR A 35 12.02 0.88 -1.83
CA TYR A 35 12.65 1.05 -3.13
C TYR A 35 12.28 -0.07 -4.07
N ASN A 36 11.94 0.28 -5.31
CA ASN A 36 11.85 -0.69 -6.40
C ASN A 36 12.79 -0.22 -7.51
N PRO A 37 14.05 -0.69 -7.53
CA PRO A 37 15.04 -0.18 -8.48
C PRO A 37 14.72 -0.49 -9.94
N LEU A 38 13.92 -1.53 -10.19
CA LEU A 38 13.54 -1.88 -11.57
C LEU A 38 12.67 -0.81 -12.23
N CYS A 39 11.81 -0.15 -11.43
CA CYS A 39 10.89 0.88 -11.94
C CYS A 39 11.23 2.28 -11.43
N GLY A 40 12.20 2.40 -10.56
CA GLY A 40 12.55 3.69 -9.96
C GLY A 40 11.57 4.20 -8.92
N ASP A 41 10.68 3.33 -8.43
CA ASP A 41 9.74 3.70 -7.37
C ASP A 41 10.50 3.88 -6.06
N HIS A 42 10.20 4.96 -5.35
CA HIS A 42 10.80 5.23 -4.05
C HIS A 42 9.78 5.92 -3.15
N TYR A 43 9.50 5.34 -2.01
CA TYR A 43 8.55 5.90 -1.04
C TYR A 43 9.11 5.84 0.37
N THR A 44 8.74 6.85 1.16
CA THR A 44 8.98 6.86 2.59
C THR A 44 7.62 6.76 3.28
N VAL A 45 7.47 5.81 4.18
CA VAL A 45 6.24 5.62 4.96
C VAL A 45 6.49 6.09 6.37
N PHE A 46 5.58 6.92 6.88
CA PHE A 46 5.61 7.47 8.23
C PHE A 46 4.43 6.90 9.01
N LEU A 47 4.68 6.46 10.24
CA LEU A 47 3.63 5.99 11.14
C LEU A 47 3.69 6.77 12.46
N ASP A 48 2.51 7.07 12.99
CA ASP A 48 2.37 7.57 14.34
C ASP A 48 1.55 6.54 15.12
N LEU A 49 2.22 5.83 16.01
CA LEU A 49 1.61 4.74 16.78
C LEU A 49 1.22 5.22 18.17
N ASP A 50 0.03 4.83 18.61
CA ASP A 50 -0.43 5.00 19.98
C ASP A 50 -0.66 3.60 20.53
N GLY A 51 0.36 3.05 21.21
CA GLY A 51 0.36 1.66 21.60
C GLY A 51 0.38 0.78 20.35
N ASP A 52 -0.63 -0.05 20.17
CA ASP A 52 -0.77 -0.91 19.00
C ASP A 52 -1.76 -0.36 17.96
N VAL A 53 -2.19 0.90 18.13
CA VAL A 53 -3.11 1.56 17.18
C VAL A 53 -2.31 2.50 16.28
N ILE A 54 -2.57 2.43 14.97
CA ILE A 54 -2.00 3.34 13.98
C ILE A 54 -2.84 4.61 14.00
N ARG A 55 -2.42 5.59 14.80
CA ARG A 55 -3.15 6.84 14.96
C ARG A 55 -3.11 7.66 13.68
N ASP A 56 -1.97 7.66 12.99
CA ASP A 56 -1.83 8.34 11.73
C ASP A 56 -0.79 7.64 10.86
N VAL A 57 -0.95 7.78 9.54
CA VAL A 57 -0.02 7.24 8.55
C VAL A 57 0.04 8.19 7.38
N SER A 58 1.24 8.42 6.88
CA SER A 58 1.44 9.24 5.69
C SER A 58 2.60 8.69 4.90
N PHE A 59 2.79 9.22 3.70
CA PHE A 59 3.91 8.82 2.87
C PHE A 59 4.33 9.96 1.96
N THR A 60 5.57 9.89 1.48
CA THR A 60 6.08 10.77 0.44
C THR A 60 6.85 9.92 -0.56
N GLY A 61 7.14 10.48 -1.71
CA GLY A 61 7.92 9.80 -2.72
C GLY A 61 7.30 9.87 -4.09
N ASN A 62 7.85 9.08 -5.01
CA ASN A 62 7.39 9.03 -6.39
C ASN A 62 7.55 7.65 -6.97
N GLY A 63 6.77 7.39 -8.01
CA GLY A 63 6.80 6.13 -8.72
C GLY A 63 5.72 6.11 -9.78
N CYS A 64 5.47 4.94 -10.32
CA CYS A 64 4.43 4.76 -11.34
C CYS A 64 3.03 4.95 -10.76
N ALA A 65 2.03 5.00 -11.62
CA ALA A 65 0.64 5.18 -11.18
C ALA A 65 0.18 4.08 -10.24
N ILE A 66 0.60 2.84 -10.49
CA ILE A 66 0.23 1.69 -9.65
C ILE A 66 0.83 1.81 -8.25
N SER A 67 2.13 2.12 -8.16
CA SER A 67 2.79 2.22 -6.86
C SER A 67 2.25 3.37 -6.02
N LYS A 68 2.03 4.51 -6.63
CA LYS A 68 1.53 5.70 -5.93
C LYS A 68 0.08 5.51 -5.47
N ALA A 69 -0.75 4.95 -6.35
CA ALA A 69 -2.14 4.65 -6.00
C ALA A 69 -2.21 3.61 -4.87
N SER A 70 -1.35 2.59 -4.93
CA SER A 70 -1.29 1.57 -3.89
C SER A 70 -0.90 2.18 -2.53
N ALA A 71 0.11 3.05 -2.50
CA ALA A 71 0.53 3.73 -1.28
C ALA A 71 -0.61 4.59 -0.71
N SER A 72 -1.33 5.29 -1.57
CA SER A 72 -2.46 6.13 -1.17
C SER A 72 -3.59 5.29 -0.56
N VAL A 73 -3.98 4.21 -1.25
CA VAL A 73 -5.04 3.30 -0.76
C VAL A 73 -4.61 2.66 0.56
N MET A 74 -3.35 2.21 0.65
CA MET A 74 -2.80 1.66 1.88
C MET A 74 -2.98 2.63 3.04
N SER A 75 -2.54 3.87 2.87
CA SER A 75 -2.60 4.87 3.94
C SER A 75 -4.03 5.11 4.41
N SER A 76 -4.98 5.15 3.48
CA SER A 76 -6.39 5.36 3.81
C SER A 76 -7.00 4.14 4.50
N THR A 77 -6.50 2.94 4.18
CA THR A 77 -7.06 1.69 4.69
C THR A 77 -6.56 1.36 6.09
N VAL A 78 -5.28 1.62 6.37
CA VAL A 78 -4.70 1.22 7.66
C VAL A 78 -4.80 2.31 8.74
N LYS A 79 -5.08 3.53 8.38
CA LYS A 79 -5.21 4.62 9.35
C LYS A 79 -6.34 4.32 10.34
N GLY A 80 -6.04 4.38 11.62
CA GLY A 80 -7.00 4.09 12.67
C GLY A 80 -7.15 2.61 13.02
N LYS A 81 -6.42 1.73 12.34
CA LYS A 81 -6.44 0.30 12.60
C LYS A 81 -5.36 -0.07 13.60
N THR A 82 -5.49 -1.27 14.19
CA THR A 82 -4.41 -1.82 15.02
C THR A 82 -3.30 -2.33 14.12
N THR A 83 -2.10 -2.52 14.68
CA THR A 83 -0.99 -3.11 13.95
C THR A 83 -1.33 -4.52 13.47
N GLU A 84 -2.08 -5.29 14.26
CA GLU A 84 -2.53 -6.63 13.90
C GLU A 84 -3.47 -6.59 12.70
N GLU A 85 -4.44 -5.67 12.71
CA GLU A 85 -5.36 -5.50 11.59
C GLU A 85 -4.63 -5.06 10.32
N ALA A 86 -3.63 -4.18 10.46
CA ALA A 86 -2.83 -3.72 9.32
C ALA A 86 -2.03 -4.87 8.71
N GLN A 87 -1.47 -5.77 9.53
CA GLN A 87 -0.76 -6.94 9.03
C GLN A 87 -1.70 -7.89 8.31
N ARG A 88 -2.92 -8.04 8.80
CA ARG A 88 -3.94 -8.85 8.12
C ARG A 88 -4.27 -8.24 6.76
N LEU A 89 -4.41 -6.92 6.69
CA LEU A 89 -4.67 -6.23 5.42
C LEU A 89 -3.50 -6.38 4.45
N PHE A 90 -2.27 -6.38 4.95
CA PHE A 90 -1.10 -6.67 4.14
C PHE A 90 -1.21 -8.05 3.51
N ASP A 91 -1.55 -9.06 4.29
CA ASP A 91 -1.69 -10.44 3.78
C ASP A 91 -2.79 -10.52 2.74
N VAL A 92 -3.92 -9.86 2.98
CA VAL A 92 -5.05 -9.82 2.04
C VAL A 92 -4.60 -9.20 0.72
N PHE A 93 -3.93 -8.04 0.79
CA PHE A 93 -3.46 -7.35 -0.41
C PHE A 93 -2.43 -8.18 -1.17
N HIS A 94 -1.48 -8.77 -0.46
CA HIS A 94 -0.43 -9.59 -1.05
C HIS A 94 -1.03 -10.78 -1.81
N ARG A 95 -1.99 -11.47 -1.20
CA ARG A 95 -2.68 -12.58 -1.85
C ARG A 95 -3.43 -12.13 -3.09
N LEU A 96 -4.08 -10.99 -3.02
CA LEU A 96 -4.84 -10.44 -4.14
C LEU A 96 -3.94 -10.18 -5.35
N VAL A 97 -2.81 -9.50 -5.15
CA VAL A 97 -1.94 -9.08 -6.26
C VAL A 97 -1.04 -10.20 -6.75
N THR A 98 -0.87 -11.27 -5.98
CA THR A 98 -0.10 -12.45 -6.42
C THR A 98 -0.99 -13.51 -7.06
N GLY A 99 -2.29 -13.23 -7.20
CA GLY A 99 -3.20 -14.10 -7.91
C GLY A 99 -3.78 -15.24 -7.08
N ASP A 100 -3.79 -15.11 -5.75
CA ASP A 100 -4.33 -16.11 -4.84
C ASP A 100 -5.41 -15.52 -3.93
N PRO A 101 -6.51 -15.01 -4.49
CA PRO A 101 -7.56 -14.37 -3.68
C PRO A 101 -8.56 -15.36 -3.09
N GLY A 102 -8.31 -16.66 -3.17
CA GLY A 102 -9.22 -17.68 -2.68
C GLY A 102 -9.56 -17.48 -1.20
N GLY A 103 -10.84 -17.52 -0.87
CA GLY A 103 -11.31 -17.32 0.48
C GLY A 103 -11.48 -15.87 0.92
N LEU A 104 -11.18 -14.91 0.05
CA LEU A 104 -11.37 -13.48 0.33
C LEU A 104 -12.73 -13.03 -0.18
N SER A 105 -13.49 -12.32 0.66
CA SER A 105 -14.78 -11.77 0.26
C SER A 105 -14.60 -10.36 -0.31
N ALA A 106 -15.61 -9.91 -1.07
CA ALA A 106 -15.62 -8.54 -1.59
C ALA A 106 -15.58 -7.52 -0.45
N ASP A 107 -16.23 -7.82 0.67
CA ASP A 107 -16.26 -6.93 1.84
C ASP A 107 -14.87 -6.79 2.45
N GLU A 108 -14.10 -7.88 2.53
CA GLU A 108 -12.73 -7.84 3.04
C GLU A 108 -11.81 -7.05 2.13
N LEU A 109 -12.01 -7.14 0.81
CA LEU A 109 -11.15 -6.45 -0.16
C LEU A 109 -11.41 -4.95 -0.19
N GLY A 110 -12.68 -4.54 -0.14
CA GLY A 110 -13.02 -3.13 -0.24
C GLY A 110 -12.33 -2.45 -1.41
N ARG A 111 -11.66 -1.33 -1.15
CA ARG A 111 -10.91 -0.58 -2.18
C ARG A 111 -9.71 -1.34 -2.72
N LEU A 112 -9.21 -2.32 -1.99
CA LEU A 112 -8.08 -3.12 -2.44
C LEU A 112 -8.42 -3.89 -3.71
N ALA A 113 -9.68 -4.20 -3.94
CA ALA A 113 -10.13 -4.92 -5.12
C ALA A 113 -9.75 -4.23 -6.43
N ALA A 114 -9.51 -2.91 -6.40
CA ALA A 114 -9.08 -2.17 -7.58
C ALA A 114 -7.75 -2.68 -8.14
N PHE A 115 -6.95 -3.37 -7.32
CA PHE A 115 -5.65 -3.91 -7.72
C PHE A 115 -5.71 -5.37 -8.15
N SER A 116 -6.89 -5.95 -8.27
CA SER A 116 -7.04 -7.38 -8.59
C SER A 116 -6.42 -7.78 -9.93
N GLY A 117 -6.42 -6.88 -10.91
CA GLY A 117 -5.82 -7.17 -12.22
C GLY A 117 -4.29 -7.11 -12.25
N VAL A 118 -3.67 -6.63 -11.20
CA VAL A 118 -2.20 -6.47 -11.15
C VAL A 118 -1.49 -7.83 -11.23
N SER A 119 -2.13 -8.90 -10.75
CA SER A 119 -1.55 -10.25 -10.76
C SER A 119 -1.19 -10.74 -12.16
N GLU A 120 -1.83 -10.19 -13.19
CA GLU A 120 -1.53 -10.54 -14.59
C GLU A 120 -0.22 -9.91 -15.08
N PHE A 121 0.36 -9.00 -14.32
CA PHE A 121 1.55 -8.25 -14.72
C PHE A 121 2.61 -8.33 -13.60
N PRO A 122 3.47 -9.37 -13.62
CA PRO A 122 4.42 -9.61 -12.52
C PRO A 122 5.28 -8.41 -12.14
N ALA A 123 5.72 -7.61 -13.12
CA ALA A 123 6.51 -6.42 -12.84
C ALA A 123 5.71 -5.39 -12.02
N ARG A 124 4.39 -5.33 -12.24
CA ARG A 124 3.52 -4.41 -11.52
C ARG A 124 3.18 -4.88 -10.11
N VAL A 125 3.28 -6.18 -9.86
CA VAL A 125 3.12 -6.73 -8.50
C VAL A 125 4.14 -6.10 -7.57
N LYS A 126 5.38 -5.97 -8.01
CA LYS A 126 6.44 -5.32 -7.21
C LYS A 126 6.14 -3.85 -6.96
N CYS A 127 5.60 -3.14 -7.95
CA CYS A 127 5.19 -1.76 -7.78
C CYS A 127 4.04 -1.64 -6.77
N ALA A 128 3.04 -2.50 -6.90
CA ALA A 128 1.86 -2.46 -6.03
C ALA A 128 2.18 -2.80 -4.59
N THR A 129 3.14 -3.68 -4.35
CA THR A 129 3.46 -4.17 -3.00
C THR A 129 4.51 -3.34 -2.27
N LEU A 130 5.21 -2.44 -2.95
CA LEU A 130 6.32 -1.71 -2.35
C LEU A 130 5.93 -0.97 -1.08
N ALA A 131 4.88 -0.15 -1.13
CA ALA A 131 4.45 0.63 0.02
C ALA A 131 3.96 -0.28 1.16
N TRP A 132 3.33 -1.40 0.82
CA TRP A 132 2.84 -2.36 1.80
C TRP A 132 3.98 -3.08 2.51
N HIS A 133 5.03 -3.48 1.79
CA HIS A 133 6.23 -4.07 2.42
C HIS A 133 6.93 -3.05 3.32
N THR A 134 6.98 -1.79 2.88
CA THR A 134 7.57 -0.71 3.66
C THR A 134 6.78 -0.49 4.95
N LEU A 135 5.45 -0.47 4.85
CA LEU A 135 4.57 -0.39 6.01
C LEU A 135 4.83 -1.55 6.97
N ASN A 136 4.88 -2.77 6.44
CA ASN A 136 5.07 -3.96 7.28
C ASN A 136 6.38 -3.89 8.07
N THR A 137 7.46 -3.41 7.44
CA THR A 137 8.75 -3.19 8.11
C THR A 137 8.61 -2.15 9.21
N ALA A 138 7.90 -1.06 8.95
CA ALA A 138 7.65 -0.04 9.96
C ALA A 138 6.84 -0.57 11.14
N LEU A 139 5.85 -1.42 10.88
CA LEU A 139 5.03 -2.02 11.93
C LEU A 139 5.85 -2.92 12.86
N LYS A 140 6.88 -3.56 12.32
CA LYS A 140 7.78 -4.42 13.11
C LYS A 140 8.82 -3.62 13.89
N GLY A 141 8.89 -2.32 13.68
CA GLY A 141 9.87 -1.47 14.34
C GLY A 141 11.27 -1.56 13.74
N GLU A 142 11.39 -2.12 12.56
CA GLU A 142 12.65 -2.19 11.83
C GLU A 142 12.85 -0.92 11.02
N GLU A 143 14.09 -0.46 10.87
CA GLU A 143 14.41 0.77 10.16
C GLU A 143 15.20 0.52 8.88
N GLN A 144 15.33 -0.72 8.45
CA GLN A 144 16.07 -1.05 7.25
C GLN A 144 15.33 -0.61 5.99
N VAL A 145 16.08 -0.28 4.95
CA VAL A 145 15.52 0.05 3.64
C VAL A 145 14.90 -1.21 3.03
N VAL A 146 13.70 -1.07 2.49
CA VAL A 146 12.97 -2.16 1.85
C VAL A 146 13.20 -2.12 0.35
N SER A 147 13.42 -3.27 -0.27
CA SER A 147 13.58 -3.39 -1.72
C SER A 147 12.67 -4.49 -2.25
N THR A 148 12.00 -4.22 -3.38
CA THR A 148 11.13 -5.19 -4.05
C THR A 148 11.70 -5.64 -5.40
N GLU A 149 13.00 -5.60 -5.57
CA GLU A 149 13.64 -6.08 -6.81
C GLU A 149 13.50 -7.59 -7.02
#